data_b98a8a9e735a740741219010ea1313b1
#
_entry.id   b98a8a9e735a740741219010ea1313b1
#
_cell.length_a   1.000
_cell.length_b   1.000
_cell.length_c   1.000
_cell.angle_alpha   90.00
_cell.angle_beta   90.00
_cell.angle_gamma   90.00
#
_symmetry.space_group_name_H-M   'P 1'
#
loop_
_entity.id
_entity.type
_entity.pdbx_description
1 polymer ?
#
loop_
_entity_poly.entity_id
_entity_poly.type
_entity_poly.pdbx_seq_one_letter_code
_entity_poly.pdbx_strand_id
1 'polypeptide(L)'
;MTFTKEQIEQLNQPIDPKVVAFRQQGSMQLAYLESWYVINEANRIFGFDGWWSETVQLDCVQSDDFCVTYIAKVRVTVGAFGNQIIREGVGAGHGKGKSVNLGDKHESAVKEAESDARKRAFMQFGSQFGLSLYDRTKAWKNPKKDRTPVSTQNLTVVAKDAILKADTRQRLDKCAESLEVRYANRQIPQNDYNDLCDLIKTRKEVITT
;
A
#
# COMPACT_ATOMS: atom_id res chain seq x y z
N MET A 1 13.78 -33.26 8.53
CA MET A 1 13.18 -31.91 8.49
C MET A 1 13.70 -31.23 7.22
N THR A 2 12.87 -30.53 6.49
CA THR A 2 13.25 -29.91 5.21
C THR A 2 13.99 -28.61 5.44
N PHE A 3 13.64 -27.84 6.46
CA PHE A 3 14.30 -26.57 6.78
C PHE A 3 15.35 -26.74 7.89
N THR A 4 16.46 -26.00 7.77
CA THR A 4 17.43 -25.85 8.84
C THR A 4 16.86 -25.00 9.99
N LYS A 5 17.50 -25.02 11.16
CA LYS A 5 17.08 -24.16 12.29
C LYS A 5 17.19 -22.67 11.91
N GLU A 6 18.23 -22.30 11.23
CA GLU A 6 18.49 -20.93 10.76
C GLU A 6 17.40 -20.48 9.78
N GLN A 7 16.97 -21.34 8.85
CA GLN A 7 15.86 -21.04 7.95
C GLN A 7 14.54 -20.84 8.70
N ILE A 8 14.24 -21.68 9.70
CA ILE A 8 13.05 -21.54 10.52
C ILE A 8 13.06 -20.24 11.32
N GLU A 9 14.21 -19.87 11.89
CA GLU A 9 14.38 -18.59 12.59
C GLU A 9 14.15 -17.42 11.65
N GLN A 10 14.73 -17.43 10.44
CA GLN A 10 14.55 -16.40 9.44
C GLN A 10 13.09 -16.27 8.99
N LEU A 11 12.40 -17.39 8.73
CA LEU A 11 10.99 -17.40 8.32
C LEU A 11 10.06 -16.79 9.38
N ASN A 12 10.41 -16.96 10.67
CA ASN A 12 9.65 -16.45 11.79
C ASN A 12 9.98 -15.00 12.19
N GLN A 13 11.06 -14.42 11.68
CA GLN A 13 11.42 -13.04 11.98
C GLN A 13 10.31 -12.07 11.57
N PRO A 14 10.10 -11.00 12.33
CA PRO A 14 9.21 -9.92 11.92
C PRO A 14 9.68 -9.32 10.60
N ILE A 15 8.75 -8.95 9.74
CA ILE A 15 9.08 -8.24 8.50
C ILE A 15 9.60 -6.84 8.82
N ASP A 16 10.62 -6.38 8.09
CA ASP A 16 11.10 -4.99 8.19
C ASP A 16 10.01 -4.04 7.63
N PRO A 17 9.51 -3.08 8.42
CA PRO A 17 8.54 -2.11 7.93
C PRO A 17 8.99 -1.33 6.69
N LYS A 18 10.28 -1.19 6.44
CA LYS A 18 10.84 -0.46 5.29
C LYS A 18 10.57 -1.13 3.95
N VAL A 19 10.38 -2.45 3.94
CA VAL A 19 10.11 -3.22 2.71
C VAL A 19 8.61 -3.35 2.42
N VAL A 20 7.77 -2.88 3.33
CA VAL A 20 6.31 -2.91 3.16
C VAL A 20 5.87 -1.74 2.31
N ALA A 21 5.32 -2.04 1.15
CA ALA A 21 4.70 -1.06 0.27
C ALA A 21 3.21 -0.89 0.61
N PHE A 22 2.64 0.23 0.21
CA PHE A 22 1.23 0.54 0.45
C PHE A 22 0.56 0.96 -0.85
N ARG A 23 -0.65 0.44 -1.09
CA ARG A 23 -1.49 0.87 -2.20
C ARG A 23 -2.87 1.27 -1.71
N GLN A 24 -3.48 2.24 -2.40
CA GLN A 24 -4.85 2.64 -2.14
C GLN A 24 -5.81 1.69 -2.89
N GLN A 25 -6.82 1.19 -2.19
CA GLN A 25 -7.91 0.42 -2.78
C GLN A 25 -9.24 0.93 -2.22
N GLY A 26 -9.94 1.75 -3.00
CA GLY A 26 -11.11 2.48 -2.50
C GLY A 26 -10.73 3.41 -1.35
N SER A 27 -11.43 3.31 -0.23
CA SER A 27 -11.14 4.06 1.00
C SER A 27 -10.06 3.42 1.89
N MET A 28 -9.61 2.20 1.56
CA MET A 28 -8.63 1.45 2.37
C MET A 28 -7.23 1.55 1.79
N GLN A 29 -6.25 1.62 2.67
CA GLN A 29 -4.85 1.45 2.33
C GLN A 29 -4.42 0.03 2.68
N LEU A 30 -3.91 -0.70 1.69
CA LEU A 30 -3.46 -2.07 1.84
C LEU A 30 -1.94 -2.11 1.88
N ALA A 31 -1.41 -2.80 2.88
CA ALA A 31 0.01 -3.14 2.98
C ALA A 31 0.29 -4.39 2.13
N TYR A 32 1.38 -4.38 1.38
CA TYR A 32 1.80 -5.52 0.56
C TYR A 32 3.32 -5.56 0.38
N LEU A 33 3.82 -6.69 -0.11
CA LEU A 33 5.20 -6.84 -0.54
C LEU A 33 5.28 -6.78 -2.07
N GLU A 34 6.32 -6.13 -2.58
CA GLU A 34 6.61 -6.16 -3.99
C GLU A 34 7.19 -7.52 -4.41
N SER A 35 6.92 -7.95 -5.65
CA SER A 35 7.32 -9.27 -6.13
C SER A 35 8.82 -9.48 -6.16
N TRP A 36 9.60 -8.44 -6.50
CA TRP A 36 11.06 -8.50 -6.50
C TRP A 36 11.63 -8.79 -5.10
N TYR A 37 11.02 -8.18 -4.06
CA TYR A 37 11.42 -8.44 -2.67
C TYR A 37 11.17 -9.89 -2.28
N VAL A 38 9.98 -10.43 -2.61
CA VAL A 38 9.63 -11.82 -2.30
C VAL A 38 10.60 -12.81 -2.95
N ILE A 39 10.98 -12.57 -4.21
CA ILE A 39 11.97 -13.40 -4.92
C ILE A 39 13.34 -13.27 -4.28
N ASN A 40 13.79 -12.05 -3.99
CA ASN A 40 15.07 -11.81 -3.34
C ASN A 40 15.15 -12.49 -1.97
N GLU A 41 14.09 -12.42 -1.20
CA GLU A 41 13.98 -13.04 0.12
C GLU A 41 13.95 -14.57 0.03
N ALA A 42 13.31 -15.13 -1.00
CA ALA A 42 13.35 -16.57 -1.26
C ALA A 42 14.78 -17.04 -1.59
N ASN A 43 15.50 -16.31 -2.44
CA ASN A 43 16.90 -16.59 -2.74
C ASN A 43 17.80 -16.48 -1.51
N ARG A 44 17.54 -15.51 -0.62
CA ARG A 44 18.30 -15.32 0.61
C ARG A 44 18.09 -16.46 1.62
N ILE A 45 16.83 -16.91 1.80
CA ILE A 45 16.48 -17.92 2.82
C ILE A 45 16.72 -19.34 2.31
N PHE A 46 16.35 -19.63 1.06
CA PHE A 46 16.36 -20.99 0.52
C PHE A 46 17.57 -21.29 -0.36
N GLY A 47 18.30 -20.25 -0.83
CA GLY A 47 19.35 -20.39 -1.86
C GLY A 47 18.75 -20.28 -3.27
N PHE A 48 19.61 -19.97 -4.25
CA PHE A 48 19.20 -19.83 -5.66
C PHE A 48 18.72 -21.13 -6.30
N ASP A 49 19.17 -22.25 -5.78
CA ASP A 49 18.87 -23.62 -6.25
C ASP A 49 17.97 -24.39 -5.28
N GLY A 50 17.60 -23.78 -4.15
CA GLY A 50 16.80 -24.41 -3.10
C GLY A 50 15.29 -24.30 -3.29
N TRP A 51 14.85 -23.60 -4.34
CA TRP A 51 13.43 -23.42 -4.64
C TRP A 51 13.19 -23.19 -6.13
N TRP A 52 11.94 -23.44 -6.58
CA TRP A 52 11.47 -23.05 -7.91
C TRP A 52 9.97 -22.76 -7.88
N SER A 53 9.49 -22.12 -8.94
CA SER A 53 8.06 -21.87 -9.11
C SER A 53 7.62 -22.20 -10.54
N GLU A 54 6.39 -22.67 -10.66
CA GLU A 54 5.74 -22.95 -11.94
C GLU A 54 4.32 -22.37 -11.96
N THR A 55 3.90 -21.84 -13.08
CA THR A 55 2.50 -21.46 -13.31
C THR A 55 1.72 -22.68 -13.72
N VAL A 56 0.96 -23.25 -12.78
CA VAL A 56 0.22 -24.52 -12.96
C VAL A 56 -1.04 -24.31 -13.80
N GLN A 57 -1.64 -23.12 -13.69
CA GLN A 57 -2.87 -22.76 -14.39
C GLN A 57 -2.90 -21.27 -14.67
N LEU A 58 -3.38 -20.88 -15.84
CA LEU A 58 -3.56 -19.48 -16.23
C LEU A 58 -4.79 -19.39 -17.14
N ASP A 59 -5.89 -18.85 -16.62
CA ASP A 59 -7.14 -18.75 -17.31
C ASP A 59 -7.53 -17.32 -17.59
N CYS A 60 -7.90 -17.00 -18.83
CA CYS A 60 -8.58 -15.76 -19.16
C CYS A 60 -10.07 -15.93 -18.86
N VAL A 61 -10.56 -15.28 -17.80
CA VAL A 61 -11.95 -15.39 -17.35
C VAL A 61 -12.84 -14.25 -17.86
N GLN A 62 -12.23 -13.18 -18.36
CA GLN A 62 -12.91 -12.05 -18.99
C GLN A 62 -11.98 -11.43 -20.04
N SER A 63 -12.51 -11.13 -21.22
CA SER A 63 -11.82 -10.36 -22.25
C SER A 63 -12.84 -9.57 -23.05
N ASP A 64 -12.91 -8.27 -22.79
CA ASP A 64 -13.75 -7.32 -23.51
C ASP A 64 -13.01 -5.99 -23.71
N ASP A 65 -13.66 -5.02 -24.39
CA ASP A 65 -13.06 -3.72 -24.70
C ASP A 65 -12.70 -2.88 -23.46
N PHE A 66 -13.26 -3.20 -22.29
CA PHE A 66 -13.02 -2.46 -21.05
C PHE A 66 -12.02 -3.13 -20.14
N CYS A 67 -12.11 -4.44 -20.00
CA CYS A 67 -11.36 -5.19 -19.00
C CYS A 67 -10.96 -6.57 -19.52
N VAL A 68 -9.73 -6.92 -19.24
CA VAL A 68 -9.22 -8.28 -19.38
C VAL A 68 -8.88 -8.77 -17.98
N THR A 69 -9.32 -9.97 -17.62
CA THR A 69 -9.08 -10.57 -16.31
C THR A 69 -8.51 -11.97 -16.48
N TYR A 70 -7.38 -12.20 -15.80
CA TYR A 70 -6.77 -13.51 -15.69
C TYR A 70 -6.78 -14.00 -14.25
N ILE A 71 -6.91 -15.32 -14.08
CA ILE A 71 -6.68 -16.03 -12.83
C ILE A 71 -5.49 -16.96 -13.05
N ALA A 72 -4.48 -16.83 -12.21
CA ALA A 72 -3.30 -17.70 -12.22
C ALA A 72 -3.26 -18.56 -10.95
N LYS A 73 -2.79 -19.80 -11.10
CA LYS A 73 -2.38 -20.68 -10.02
C LYS A 73 -0.89 -20.93 -10.15
N VAL A 74 -0.12 -20.54 -9.13
CA VAL A 74 1.32 -20.74 -9.09
C VAL A 74 1.65 -21.71 -7.95
N ARG A 75 2.52 -22.66 -8.27
CA ARG A 75 3.11 -23.60 -7.33
C ARG A 75 4.53 -23.17 -7.01
N VAL A 76 4.86 -23.11 -5.74
CA VAL A 76 6.21 -22.89 -5.23
C VAL A 76 6.66 -24.18 -4.54
N THR A 77 7.81 -24.68 -4.90
CA THR A 77 8.43 -25.85 -4.30
C THR A 77 9.76 -25.44 -3.68
N VAL A 78 9.97 -25.83 -2.43
CA VAL A 78 11.20 -25.56 -1.67
C VAL A 78 11.78 -26.88 -1.16
N GLY A 79 13.09 -27.05 -1.29
CA GLY A 79 13.83 -28.22 -0.83
C GLY A 79 14.28 -29.15 -1.94
N ALA A 80 15.15 -30.12 -1.62
CA ALA A 80 15.71 -31.07 -2.56
C ALA A 80 14.72 -32.20 -2.89
N PHE A 81 14.97 -32.88 -4.01
CA PHE A 81 14.17 -34.01 -4.46
C PHE A 81 14.01 -35.07 -3.35
N GLY A 82 12.79 -35.53 -3.15
CA GLY A 82 12.42 -36.49 -2.09
C GLY A 82 12.13 -35.87 -0.72
N ASN A 83 12.40 -34.56 -0.53
CA ASN A 83 12.09 -33.85 0.72
C ASN A 83 11.64 -32.41 0.44
N GLN A 84 10.58 -32.28 -0.32
CA GLN A 84 10.06 -30.99 -0.83
C GLN A 84 8.85 -30.52 -0.05
N ILE A 85 8.76 -29.21 0.13
CA ILE A 85 7.55 -28.55 0.62
C ILE A 85 6.94 -27.79 -0.54
N ILE A 86 5.68 -28.11 -0.85
CA ILE A 86 4.91 -27.52 -1.94
C ILE A 86 3.85 -26.58 -1.35
N ARG A 87 3.75 -25.38 -1.90
CA ARG A 87 2.68 -24.41 -1.60
C ARG A 87 2.12 -23.87 -2.91
N GLU A 88 0.80 -23.71 -2.95
CA GLU A 88 0.12 -23.14 -4.10
C GLU A 88 -0.60 -21.86 -3.70
N GLY A 89 -0.59 -20.88 -4.61
CA GLY A 89 -1.32 -19.62 -4.46
C GLY A 89 -2.15 -19.36 -5.72
N VAL A 90 -3.29 -18.73 -5.55
CA VAL A 90 -4.15 -18.27 -6.64
C VAL A 90 -4.20 -16.75 -6.58
N GLY A 91 -4.01 -16.11 -7.72
CA GLY A 91 -4.04 -14.68 -7.89
C GLY A 91 -4.88 -14.26 -9.09
N ALA A 92 -5.40 -13.05 -9.04
CA ALA A 92 -6.12 -12.44 -10.16
C ALA A 92 -5.40 -11.18 -10.61
N GLY A 93 -5.41 -10.93 -11.92
CA GLY A 93 -4.87 -9.73 -12.53
C GLY A 93 -5.86 -9.10 -13.50
N HIS A 94 -5.79 -7.77 -13.62
CA HIS A 94 -6.72 -7.00 -14.44
C HIS A 94 -5.98 -6.01 -15.34
N GLY A 95 -6.21 -6.12 -16.65
CA GLY A 95 -5.86 -5.07 -17.62
C GLY A 95 -7.06 -4.17 -17.88
N LYS A 96 -6.97 -2.87 -17.58
CA LYS A 96 -8.07 -1.90 -17.71
C LYS A 96 -7.65 -0.66 -18.47
N GLY A 97 -8.61 -0.02 -19.13
CA GLY A 97 -8.43 1.28 -19.77
C GLY A 97 -9.02 1.34 -21.17
N LYS A 98 -9.80 2.39 -21.45
CA LYS A 98 -10.42 2.60 -22.77
C LYS A 98 -9.40 2.91 -23.87
N SER A 99 -8.29 3.57 -23.51
CA SER A 99 -7.24 4.01 -24.44
C SER A 99 -6.04 3.05 -24.50
N VAL A 100 -6.10 1.92 -23.78
CA VAL A 100 -5.05 0.90 -23.77
C VAL A 100 -5.41 -0.17 -24.81
N ASN A 101 -4.45 -0.54 -25.65
CA ASN A 101 -4.69 -1.60 -26.63
C ASN A 101 -4.94 -2.96 -25.94
N LEU A 102 -5.61 -3.87 -26.64
CA LEU A 102 -6.01 -5.15 -26.06
C LEU A 102 -4.80 -6.00 -25.65
N GLY A 103 -3.72 -5.96 -26.43
CA GLY A 103 -2.48 -6.69 -26.13
C GLY A 103 -1.86 -6.27 -24.80
N ASP A 104 -1.76 -4.96 -24.57
CA ASP A 104 -1.21 -4.42 -23.30
C ASP A 104 -2.11 -4.76 -22.10
N LYS A 105 -3.44 -4.82 -22.30
CA LYS A 105 -4.36 -5.28 -21.24
C LYS A 105 -4.10 -6.74 -20.87
N HIS A 106 -3.93 -7.62 -21.87
CA HIS A 106 -3.59 -9.02 -21.63
C HIS A 106 -2.25 -9.15 -20.92
N GLU A 107 -1.21 -8.44 -21.40
CA GLU A 107 0.12 -8.46 -20.81
C GLU A 107 0.09 -8.02 -19.32
N SER A 108 -0.57 -6.90 -19.04
CA SER A 108 -0.70 -6.38 -17.67
C SER A 108 -1.46 -7.36 -16.76
N ALA A 109 -2.60 -7.89 -17.23
CA ALA A 109 -3.43 -8.81 -16.46
C ALA A 109 -2.70 -10.13 -16.14
N VAL A 110 -1.99 -10.70 -17.11
CA VAL A 110 -1.20 -11.93 -16.91
C VAL A 110 -0.09 -11.70 -15.88
N LYS A 111 0.70 -10.65 -16.05
CA LYS A 111 1.80 -10.30 -15.12
C LYS A 111 1.29 -10.08 -13.71
N GLU A 112 0.17 -9.37 -13.54
CA GLU A 112 -0.44 -9.13 -12.22
C GLU A 112 -0.94 -10.44 -11.60
N ALA A 113 -1.68 -11.26 -12.35
CA ALA A 113 -2.23 -12.53 -11.88
C ALA A 113 -1.13 -13.48 -11.39
N GLU A 114 -0.09 -13.66 -12.19
CA GLU A 114 1.04 -14.53 -11.85
C GLU A 114 1.83 -14.02 -10.64
N SER A 115 2.10 -12.73 -10.59
CA SER A 115 2.80 -12.09 -9.47
C SER A 115 2.02 -12.20 -8.16
N ASP A 116 0.69 -11.99 -8.19
CA ASP A 116 -0.15 -12.13 -7.00
C ASP A 116 -0.23 -13.59 -6.54
N ALA A 117 -0.42 -14.54 -7.47
CA ALA A 117 -0.44 -15.97 -7.18
C ALA A 117 0.86 -16.43 -6.52
N ARG A 118 2.02 -16.03 -7.08
CA ARG A 118 3.35 -16.38 -6.53
C ARG A 118 3.54 -15.81 -5.13
N LYS A 119 3.19 -14.56 -4.87
CA LYS A 119 3.25 -13.96 -3.52
C LYS A 119 2.38 -14.70 -2.53
N ARG A 120 1.18 -15.12 -2.92
CA ARG A 120 0.28 -15.91 -2.05
C ARG A 120 0.82 -17.30 -1.74
N ALA A 121 1.50 -17.95 -2.68
CA ALA A 121 2.18 -19.20 -2.44
C ALA A 121 3.32 -19.03 -1.42
N PHE A 122 4.17 -18.01 -1.59
CA PHE A 122 5.27 -17.72 -0.67
C PHE A 122 4.79 -17.30 0.72
N MET A 123 3.70 -16.55 0.83
CA MET A 123 3.16 -16.10 2.12
C MET A 123 2.93 -17.25 3.11
N GLN A 124 2.64 -18.44 2.61
CA GLN A 124 2.42 -19.64 3.45
C GLN A 124 3.71 -20.17 4.11
N PHE A 125 4.89 -19.67 3.74
CA PHE A 125 6.15 -20.03 4.39
C PHE A 125 6.46 -19.18 5.64
N GLY A 126 5.81 -18.02 5.83
CA GLY A 126 6.00 -17.28 7.07
C GLY A 126 5.95 -15.76 6.95
N SER A 127 6.32 -15.10 8.04
CA SER A 127 6.22 -13.66 8.21
C SER A 127 7.06 -12.87 7.20
N GLN A 128 8.23 -13.37 6.83
CA GLN A 128 9.12 -12.73 5.86
C GLN A 128 8.48 -12.60 4.46
N PHE A 129 7.53 -13.44 4.13
CA PHE A 129 6.78 -13.40 2.89
C PHE A 129 5.41 -12.71 3.01
N GLY A 130 5.21 -11.93 4.08
CA GLY A 130 4.04 -11.08 4.23
C GLY A 130 2.86 -11.72 4.97
N LEU A 131 3.00 -12.92 5.57
CA LEU A 131 1.94 -13.52 6.37
C LEU A 131 1.48 -12.59 7.51
N SER A 132 2.43 -11.92 8.17
CA SER A 132 2.14 -10.98 9.26
C SER A 132 1.39 -9.72 8.83
N LEU A 133 1.34 -9.39 7.53
CA LEU A 133 0.57 -8.26 7.02
C LEU A 133 -0.95 -8.46 7.12
N TYR A 134 -1.39 -9.72 7.25
CA TYR A 134 -2.80 -10.09 7.42
C TYR A 134 -3.21 -10.19 8.90
N ASP A 135 -2.26 -10.08 9.83
CA ASP A 135 -2.55 -10.06 11.25
C ASP A 135 -3.15 -8.72 11.66
N ARG A 136 -4.47 -8.70 11.89
CA ARG A 136 -5.22 -7.49 12.27
C ARG A 136 -4.83 -6.97 13.66
N THR A 137 -4.23 -7.79 14.51
CA THR A 137 -3.77 -7.36 15.84
C THR A 137 -2.47 -6.59 15.77
N LYS A 138 -1.65 -6.88 14.76
CA LYS A 138 -0.48 -6.11 14.37
C LYS A 138 -0.93 -5.15 13.26
N ALA A 139 -1.75 -4.16 13.61
CA ALA A 139 -2.07 -3.11 12.65
C ALA A 139 -0.74 -2.57 12.11
N TRP A 140 -0.40 -2.96 10.85
CA TRP A 140 0.70 -2.34 10.12
C TRP A 140 0.37 -0.87 10.08
N LYS A 141 1.01 -0.15 10.96
CA LYS A 141 0.75 1.25 11.17
C LYS A 141 0.97 1.91 9.83
N ASN A 142 -0.10 2.40 9.27
CA ASN A 142 -0.04 3.25 8.11
C ASN A 142 0.92 4.40 8.47
N PRO A 143 2.12 4.51 7.86
CA PRO A 143 3.01 5.62 8.17
C PRO A 143 2.38 6.99 7.88
N LYS A 144 1.25 7.03 7.11
CA LYS A 144 0.40 8.21 6.99
C LYS A 144 -0.67 8.32 8.09
N LYS A 145 -0.94 7.24 8.86
CA LYS A 145 -1.83 7.26 10.02
C LYS A 145 -1.08 7.35 11.35
N ASP A 146 0.20 6.98 11.35
CA ASP A 146 1.17 7.34 12.39
C ASP A 146 1.82 8.72 12.16
N ARG A 147 1.20 9.57 11.37
CA ARG A 147 1.23 10.97 11.79
C ARG A 147 0.59 10.92 13.17
N THR A 148 1.42 10.93 14.22
CA THR A 148 1.07 11.47 15.53
C THR A 148 -0.07 12.44 15.30
N PRO A 149 -1.19 12.35 16.02
CA PRO A 149 -2.23 13.35 15.88
C PRO A 149 -1.44 14.64 15.80
N VAL A 150 -1.48 15.30 14.61
CA VAL A 150 -0.69 16.53 14.38
C VAL A 150 -1.08 17.32 15.59
N SER A 151 -0.13 17.57 16.50
CA SER A 151 -0.47 18.19 17.77
C SER A 151 -1.30 19.40 17.38
N THR A 152 -2.34 19.70 18.09
CA THR A 152 -3.25 20.82 17.79
C THR A 152 -2.44 22.06 17.40
N GLN A 153 -1.28 22.26 18.02
CA GLN A 153 -0.27 23.27 17.71
C GLN A 153 0.29 23.16 16.27
N ASN A 154 0.46 21.95 15.72
CA ASN A 154 0.98 21.76 14.36
C ASN A 154 -0.07 22.07 13.28
N LEU A 155 -1.35 21.83 13.55
CA LEU A 155 -2.45 22.18 12.64
C LEU A 155 -2.67 23.69 12.58
N THR A 156 -2.57 24.37 13.73
CA THR A 156 -2.65 25.83 13.84
C THR A 156 -1.50 26.50 13.08
N VAL A 157 -0.26 25.99 13.22
CA VAL A 157 0.91 26.51 12.49
C VAL A 157 0.76 26.33 10.98
N VAL A 158 0.31 25.15 10.52
CA VAL A 158 0.09 24.87 9.09
C VAL A 158 -1.03 25.75 8.52
N ALA A 159 -2.12 25.94 9.27
CA ALA A 159 -3.23 26.81 8.85
C ALA A 159 -2.76 28.27 8.76
N LYS A 160 -2.00 28.75 9.73
CA LYS A 160 -1.43 30.10 9.75
C LYS A 160 -0.51 30.35 8.56
N ASP A 161 0.39 29.41 8.26
CA ASP A 161 1.29 29.48 7.10
C ASP A 161 0.53 29.52 5.76
N ALA A 162 -0.52 28.70 5.63
CA ALA A 162 -1.38 28.69 4.44
C ALA A 162 -2.11 30.03 4.24
N ILE A 163 -2.63 30.64 5.33
CA ILE A 163 -3.29 31.94 5.28
C ILE A 163 -2.29 33.05 4.91
N LEU A 164 -1.08 33.03 5.47
CA LEU A 164 -0.04 34.02 5.17
C LEU A 164 0.46 33.94 3.72
N LYS A 165 0.49 32.75 3.13
CA LYS A 165 0.90 32.51 1.73
C LYS A 165 -0.23 32.73 0.72
N ALA A 166 -1.47 32.93 1.15
CA ALA A 166 -2.58 33.19 0.26
C ALA A 166 -2.43 34.56 -0.39
N ASP A 167 -2.39 34.59 -1.71
CA ASP A 167 -2.19 35.76 -2.58
C ASP A 167 -3.50 36.25 -3.23
N THR A 168 -4.59 35.51 -3.08
CA THR A 168 -5.90 35.84 -3.64
C THR A 168 -7.01 35.66 -2.62
N ARG A 169 -8.09 36.46 -2.77
CA ARG A 169 -9.29 36.36 -1.92
C ARG A 169 -9.90 34.94 -1.96
N GLN A 170 -9.93 34.34 -3.16
CA GLN A 170 -10.46 33.00 -3.34
C GLN A 170 -9.67 31.92 -2.57
N ARG A 171 -8.34 32.08 -2.44
CA ARG A 171 -7.51 31.19 -1.62
C ARG A 171 -7.78 31.38 -0.12
N LEU A 172 -8.02 32.62 0.33
CA LEU A 172 -8.40 32.90 1.72
C LEU A 172 -9.79 32.31 2.06
N ASP A 173 -10.74 32.34 1.11
CA ASP A 173 -12.07 31.72 1.30
C ASP A 173 -11.95 30.20 1.48
N LYS A 174 -11.11 29.53 0.69
CA LYS A 174 -10.80 28.09 0.85
C LYS A 174 -10.10 27.79 2.19
N CYS A 175 -9.25 28.69 2.67
CA CYS A 175 -8.63 28.54 4.00
C CYS A 175 -9.70 28.64 5.09
N ALA A 176 -10.66 29.57 4.97
CA ALA A 176 -11.76 29.71 5.91
C ALA A 176 -12.65 28.46 5.97
N GLU A 177 -13.10 27.95 4.81
CA GLU A 177 -13.89 26.71 4.72
C GLU A 177 -13.16 25.52 5.36
N SER A 178 -11.87 25.36 5.06
CA SER A 178 -11.04 24.30 5.65
C SER A 178 -10.90 24.46 7.18
N LEU A 179 -10.82 25.68 7.67
CA LEU A 179 -10.71 26.01 9.09
C LEU A 179 -12.00 25.65 9.83
N GLU A 180 -13.16 25.99 9.27
CA GLU A 180 -14.48 25.64 9.81
C GLU A 180 -14.67 24.13 9.97
N VAL A 181 -14.33 23.36 8.91
CA VAL A 181 -14.40 21.89 8.94
C VAL A 181 -13.52 21.30 10.03
N ARG A 182 -12.30 21.83 10.19
CA ARG A 182 -11.37 21.36 11.22
C ARG A 182 -11.83 21.72 12.65
N TYR A 183 -12.42 22.90 12.81
CA TYR A 183 -12.99 23.32 14.08
C TYR A 183 -14.21 22.47 14.47
N ALA A 184 -15.13 22.23 13.53
CA ALA A 184 -16.26 21.34 13.73
C ALA A 184 -15.85 19.91 14.13
N ASN A 185 -14.73 19.42 13.58
CA ASN A 185 -14.13 18.12 13.93
C ASN A 185 -13.27 18.15 15.23
N ARG A 186 -13.29 19.25 16.00
CA ARG A 186 -12.52 19.45 17.24
C ARG A 186 -10.99 19.25 17.07
N GLN A 187 -10.47 19.54 15.88
CA GLN A 187 -9.06 19.41 15.54
C GLN A 187 -8.25 20.68 15.87
N ILE A 188 -8.90 21.80 16.10
CA ILE A 188 -8.31 23.09 16.45
C ILE A 188 -9.05 23.65 17.69
N PRO A 189 -8.31 24.15 18.72
CA PRO A 189 -8.90 24.78 19.90
C PRO A 189 -9.66 26.07 19.54
N GLN A 190 -10.63 26.44 20.36
CA GLN A 190 -11.44 27.65 20.14
C GLN A 190 -10.59 28.92 20.02
N ASN A 191 -9.58 29.08 20.86
CA ASN A 191 -8.72 30.27 20.83
C ASN A 191 -7.95 30.38 19.52
N ASP A 192 -7.31 29.27 19.09
CA ASP A 192 -6.56 29.21 17.84
C ASP A 192 -7.48 29.42 16.62
N TYR A 193 -8.71 28.91 16.67
CA TYR A 193 -9.71 29.13 15.62
C TYR A 193 -10.04 30.63 15.50
N ASN A 194 -10.29 31.31 16.60
CA ASN A 194 -10.60 32.75 16.61
C ASN A 194 -9.43 33.56 16.04
N ASP A 195 -8.18 33.29 16.49
CA ASP A 195 -6.97 33.96 16.01
C ASP A 195 -6.76 33.78 14.50
N LEU A 196 -7.02 32.58 13.98
CA LEU A 196 -6.91 32.28 12.54
C LEU A 196 -8.02 32.94 11.72
N CYS A 197 -9.24 33.05 12.25
CA CYS A 197 -10.33 33.80 11.62
C CYS A 197 -10.00 35.29 11.52
N ASP A 198 -9.46 35.89 12.55
CA ASP A 198 -9.06 37.30 12.55
C ASP A 198 -7.88 37.56 11.59
N LEU A 199 -6.95 36.61 11.50
CA LEU A 199 -5.86 36.67 10.52
C LEU A 199 -6.41 36.64 9.07
N ILE A 200 -7.41 35.80 8.78
CA ILE A 200 -8.07 35.73 7.46
C ILE A 200 -8.74 37.07 7.15
N LYS A 201 -9.45 37.70 8.09
CA LYS A 201 -10.09 39.00 7.90
C LYS A 201 -9.07 40.07 7.54
N THR A 202 -8.03 40.22 8.36
CA THR A 202 -6.94 41.18 8.13
C THR A 202 -6.27 41.00 6.77
N ARG A 203 -6.01 39.73 6.38
CA ARG A 203 -5.41 39.46 5.05
C ARG A 203 -6.35 39.77 3.89
N LYS A 204 -7.67 39.59 4.05
CA LYS A 204 -8.66 39.96 3.02
C LYS A 204 -8.72 41.46 2.78
N GLU A 205 -8.52 42.28 3.81
CA GLU A 205 -8.44 43.73 3.72
C GLU A 205 -7.21 44.18 2.92
N VAL A 206 -6.06 43.55 3.18
CA VAL A 206 -4.80 43.86 2.48
C VAL A 206 -4.82 43.48 0.99
N ILE A 207 -5.49 42.39 0.63
CA ILE A 207 -5.55 41.92 -0.77
C ILE A 207 -6.60 42.70 -1.59
N THR A 208 -7.48 43.46 -0.94
CA THR A 208 -8.52 44.27 -1.62
C THR A 208 -8.03 45.69 -2.00
N THR A 209 -6.82 46.05 -1.57
CA THR A 209 -6.13 47.29 -1.92
C THR A 209 -5.12 47.05 -3.00
#